data_defbf7c6844674a9c8db931d3c02fc07
#
_entry.id   defbf7c6844674a9c8db931d3c02fc07
#
_cell.length_a   1.000
_cell.length_b   1.000
_cell.length_c   1.000
_cell.angle_alpha   90.00
_cell.angle_beta   90.00
_cell.angle_gamma   90.00
#
_symmetry.space_group_name_H-M   'P 1'
#
loop_
_entity.id
_entity.type
_entity.pdbx_description
1 polymer ?
#
loop_
_entity_poly.entity_id
_entity_poly.type
_entity_poly.pdbx_seq_one_letter_code
_entity_poly.pdbx_strand_id
1 'polypeptide(L)'
;MNKRDHLQNNILYEWLAFGGFALLLLLAHALIRPDFGDDVTYAGIWGKQPLFAFLQERYLKWSSRVVIEAVMLPLTAVSPWVWRILDVLMLLLLVWITADLFGTEKKLQAQILFFAMLWTVPFFSLSSAGWITTTVNYLWTLTLGLVALRPLKHWLKGEKCPPAEYIICPLCVLYGANMEQMGAVLLGAYLVMGLYLLAEKRKLSPFYFVQLGLVVLSLLFILWAPGNGERTISETERFFPEFASFSAYEKLWMGFLETGHYYLAAGHEQVSYLFGLLARGLFLTVLAARKSLTGKKNKWLLFL
;
A
#
# COMPACT_ATOMS: atom_id res chain seq x y z
N MET A 1 22.46 12.12 -32.92
CA MET A 1 22.45 11.88 -31.46
C MET A 1 22.57 10.38 -31.26
N ASN A 2 23.61 9.92 -30.57
CA ASN A 2 23.95 8.51 -30.45
C ASN A 2 22.95 7.80 -29.49
N LYS A 3 22.65 6.51 -29.68
CA LYS A 3 21.73 5.73 -28.79
C LYS A 3 22.15 5.77 -27.32
N ARG A 4 23.45 5.96 -27.08
CA ARG A 4 24.05 6.13 -25.75
C ARG A 4 23.69 7.45 -25.10
N ASP A 5 23.65 8.54 -25.88
CA ASP A 5 23.29 9.89 -25.38
C ASP A 5 21.80 9.96 -25.02
N HIS A 6 20.94 9.30 -25.79
CA HIS A 6 19.50 9.18 -25.44
C HIS A 6 19.26 8.40 -24.14
N LEU A 7 20.05 7.33 -23.90
CA LEU A 7 19.91 6.55 -22.67
C LEU A 7 20.37 7.36 -21.45
N GLN A 8 21.50 8.05 -21.56
CA GLN A 8 22.04 8.89 -20.49
C GLN A 8 21.11 10.06 -20.15
N ASN A 9 20.54 10.72 -21.17
CA ASN A 9 19.60 11.81 -20.95
C ASN A 9 18.31 11.33 -20.27
N ASN A 10 17.79 10.16 -20.63
CA ASN A 10 16.60 9.61 -19.96
C ASN A 10 16.86 9.30 -18.47
N ILE A 11 18.02 8.75 -18.14
CA ILE A 11 18.41 8.50 -16.75
C ILE A 11 18.53 9.81 -15.97
N LEU A 12 19.16 10.83 -16.54
CA LEU A 12 19.28 12.15 -15.91
C LEU A 12 17.91 12.76 -15.63
N TYR A 13 16.97 12.73 -16.59
CA TYR A 13 15.62 13.25 -16.40
C TYR A 13 14.84 12.48 -15.34
N GLU A 14 15.01 11.15 -15.23
CA GLU A 14 14.43 10.37 -14.14
C GLU A 14 14.95 10.84 -12.78
N TRP A 15 16.26 11.00 -12.61
CA TRP A 15 16.85 11.50 -11.36
C TRP A 15 16.41 12.91 -11.01
N LEU A 16 16.34 13.81 -11.98
CA LEU A 16 15.86 15.19 -11.78
C LEU A 16 14.38 15.19 -11.36
N ALA A 17 13.54 14.36 -11.99
CA ALA A 17 12.14 14.23 -11.62
C ALA A 17 11.99 13.71 -10.18
N PHE A 18 12.69 12.62 -9.82
CA PHE A 18 12.65 12.09 -8.46
C PHE A 18 13.21 13.06 -7.42
N GLY A 19 14.27 13.79 -7.74
CA GLY A 19 14.79 14.87 -6.88
C GLY A 19 13.76 15.98 -6.66
N GLY A 20 13.07 16.41 -7.72
CA GLY A 20 11.97 17.38 -7.64
C GLY A 20 10.78 16.85 -6.82
N PHE A 21 10.40 15.58 -7.01
CA PHE A 21 9.35 14.93 -6.19
C PHE A 21 9.74 14.85 -4.71
N ALA A 22 10.98 14.45 -4.43
CA ALA A 22 11.51 14.41 -3.07
C ALA A 22 11.43 15.77 -2.38
N LEU A 23 11.88 16.83 -3.06
CA LEU A 23 11.83 18.19 -2.54
C LEU A 23 10.41 18.64 -2.23
N LEU A 24 9.48 18.46 -3.17
CA LEU A 24 8.08 18.84 -2.98
C LEU A 24 7.45 18.07 -1.81
N LEU A 25 7.70 16.76 -1.71
CA LEU A 25 7.21 15.94 -0.61
C LEU A 25 7.82 16.36 0.73
N LEU A 26 9.13 16.65 0.79
CA LEU A 26 9.78 17.11 2.03
C LEU A 26 9.21 18.46 2.49
N LEU A 27 8.96 19.38 1.56
CA LEU A 27 8.33 20.66 1.88
C LEU A 27 6.90 20.44 2.43
N ALA A 28 6.12 19.56 1.84
CA ALA A 28 4.80 19.21 2.36
C ALA A 28 4.89 18.58 3.77
N HIS A 29 5.80 17.63 3.98
CA HIS A 29 6.00 16.99 5.28
C HIS A 29 6.51 17.95 6.35
N ALA A 30 7.27 18.99 5.99
CA ALA A 30 7.71 20.02 6.94
C ALA A 30 6.53 20.81 7.55
N LEU A 31 5.39 20.86 6.85
CA LEU A 31 4.16 21.53 7.31
C LEU A 31 3.27 20.64 8.18
N ILE A 32 3.49 19.31 8.20
CA ILE A 32 2.71 18.37 8.99
C ILE A 32 3.18 18.43 10.45
N ARG A 33 2.22 18.57 11.37
CA ARG A 33 2.47 18.53 12.82
C ARG A 33 2.39 17.08 13.31
N PRO A 34 3.48 16.52 13.89
CA PRO A 34 3.51 15.12 14.33
C PRO A 34 2.99 14.90 15.76
N ASP A 35 2.64 15.96 16.46
CA ASP A 35 2.22 15.97 17.87
C ASP A 35 0.68 15.94 18.00
N PHE A 36 0.04 15.01 17.30
CA PHE A 36 -1.40 14.91 17.26
C PHE A 36 -1.89 13.47 17.27
N GLY A 37 -3.08 13.25 17.83
CA GLY A 37 -3.78 11.98 17.78
C GLY A 37 -3.00 10.80 18.37
N ASP A 38 -3.00 9.69 17.65
CA ASP A 38 -2.38 8.44 18.09
C ASP A 38 -0.85 8.55 18.22
N ASP A 39 -0.21 9.44 17.47
CA ASP A 39 1.24 9.63 17.54
C ASP A 39 1.70 10.01 18.96
N VAL A 40 0.94 10.90 19.64
CA VAL A 40 1.22 11.31 21.03
C VAL A 40 1.06 10.13 21.98
N THR A 41 0.01 9.32 21.76
CA THR A 41 -0.28 8.14 22.59
C THR A 41 0.86 7.13 22.50
N TYR A 42 1.31 6.80 21.29
CA TYR A 42 2.38 5.83 21.08
C TYR A 42 3.74 6.37 21.54
N ALA A 43 4.05 7.64 21.29
CA ALA A 43 5.27 8.28 21.83
C ALA A 43 5.33 8.21 23.36
N GLY A 44 4.18 8.36 24.02
CA GLY A 44 4.05 8.24 25.47
C GLY A 44 4.24 6.82 26.02
N ILE A 45 4.19 5.80 25.19
CA ILE A 45 4.39 4.38 25.58
C ILE A 45 5.86 3.99 25.50
N TRP A 46 6.62 4.55 24.55
CA TRP A 46 8.04 4.24 24.36
C TRP A 46 8.85 4.42 25.64
N GLY A 47 9.66 3.44 25.97
CA GLY A 47 10.51 3.46 27.17
C GLY A 47 9.81 3.08 28.47
N LYS A 48 8.46 2.95 28.52
CA LYS A 48 7.73 2.51 29.70
C LYS A 48 7.72 0.98 29.87
N GLN A 49 7.85 0.26 28.74
CA GLN A 49 7.95 -1.20 28.73
C GLN A 49 8.81 -1.67 27.56
N PRO A 50 9.38 -2.89 27.64
CA PRO A 50 10.12 -3.47 26.52
C PRO A 50 9.23 -3.63 25.28
N LEU A 51 9.80 -3.39 24.09
CA LEU A 51 9.07 -3.50 22.82
C LEU A 51 8.34 -4.84 22.68
N PHE A 52 9.01 -5.95 23.00
CA PHE A 52 8.39 -7.28 22.90
C PHE A 52 7.17 -7.43 23.82
N ALA A 53 7.23 -6.94 25.03
CA ALA A 53 6.09 -6.96 25.97
C ALA A 53 4.93 -6.12 25.44
N PHE A 54 5.22 -4.95 24.89
CA PHE A 54 4.20 -4.12 24.21
C PHE A 54 3.54 -4.89 23.07
N LEU A 55 4.31 -5.47 22.15
CA LEU A 55 3.77 -6.21 20.99
C LEU A 55 2.95 -7.43 21.42
N GLN A 56 3.38 -8.15 22.45
CA GLN A 56 2.63 -9.26 23.02
C GLN A 56 1.29 -8.79 23.61
N GLU A 57 1.30 -7.70 24.38
CA GLU A 57 0.08 -7.11 24.91
C GLU A 57 -0.88 -6.67 23.81
N ARG A 58 -0.36 -6.02 22.77
CA ARG A 58 -1.16 -5.61 21.60
C ARG A 58 -1.81 -6.80 20.92
N TYR A 59 -1.06 -7.86 20.65
CA TYR A 59 -1.57 -9.07 20.03
C TYR A 59 -2.70 -9.73 20.82
N LEU A 60 -2.54 -9.78 22.13
CA LEU A 60 -3.52 -10.42 23.01
C LEU A 60 -4.76 -9.57 23.29
N LYS A 61 -4.64 -8.22 23.27
CA LYS A 61 -5.71 -7.34 23.77
C LYS A 61 -6.27 -6.37 22.74
N TRP A 62 -5.59 -6.15 21.57
CA TRP A 62 -6.01 -5.07 20.69
C TRP A 62 -5.85 -5.30 19.20
N SER A 63 -4.70 -5.77 18.72
CA SER A 63 -4.35 -5.74 17.29
C SER A 63 -3.36 -6.81 16.89
N SER A 64 -3.58 -7.44 15.75
CA SER A 64 -2.65 -8.37 15.11
C SER A 64 -1.48 -7.71 14.39
N ARG A 65 -1.44 -6.37 14.30
CA ARG A 65 -0.50 -5.60 13.47
C ARG A 65 0.89 -5.46 14.10
N VAL A 66 1.40 -6.52 14.71
CA VAL A 66 2.63 -6.49 15.51
C VAL A 66 3.88 -6.12 14.71
N VAL A 67 3.97 -6.52 13.43
CA VAL A 67 5.10 -6.17 12.56
C VAL A 67 5.09 -4.68 12.24
N ILE A 68 3.91 -4.15 11.95
CA ILE A 68 3.70 -2.72 11.69
C ILE A 68 3.98 -1.92 12.96
N GLU A 69 3.42 -2.34 14.10
CA GLU A 69 3.58 -1.65 15.40
C GLU A 69 5.03 -1.72 15.92
N ALA A 70 5.78 -2.76 15.57
CA ALA A 70 7.21 -2.85 15.88
C ALA A 70 8.06 -1.76 15.18
N VAL A 71 7.63 -1.31 14.00
CA VAL A 71 8.26 -0.19 13.27
C VAL A 71 7.67 1.15 13.73
N MET A 72 6.37 1.20 13.94
CA MET A 72 5.63 2.40 14.27
C MET A 72 6.02 2.98 15.63
N LEU A 73 6.04 2.16 16.68
CA LEU A 73 6.30 2.60 18.04
C LEU A 73 7.63 3.35 18.19
N PRO A 74 8.80 2.85 17.72
CA PRO A 74 10.04 3.61 17.79
C PRO A 74 10.02 4.87 16.94
N LEU A 75 9.30 4.89 15.80
CA LEU A 75 9.23 6.08 14.95
C LEU A 75 8.46 7.24 15.59
N THR A 76 7.45 6.96 16.43
CA THR A 76 6.73 8.02 17.16
C THR A 76 7.57 8.63 18.29
N ALA A 77 8.63 7.93 18.74
CA ALA A 77 9.46 8.35 19.87
C ALA A 77 10.76 9.06 19.47
N VAL A 78 11.15 8.98 18.20
CA VAL A 78 12.35 9.66 17.70
C VAL A 78 11.98 11.01 17.07
N SER A 79 13.01 11.75 16.63
CA SER A 79 12.78 13.03 15.93
C SER A 79 11.82 12.85 14.74
N PRO A 80 10.78 13.67 14.61
CA PRO A 80 9.83 13.62 13.50
C PRO A 80 10.47 13.67 12.11
N TRP A 81 11.68 14.23 12.01
CA TRP A 81 12.42 14.26 10.76
C TRP A 81 12.82 12.88 10.25
N VAL A 82 13.02 11.91 11.16
CA VAL A 82 13.30 10.51 10.77
C VAL A 82 12.12 9.95 9.99
N TRP A 83 10.91 10.09 10.54
CA TRP A 83 9.70 9.67 9.84
C TRP A 83 9.49 10.44 8.53
N ARG A 84 9.64 11.77 8.52
CA ARG A 84 9.47 12.60 7.31
C ARG A 84 10.33 12.11 6.15
N ILE A 85 11.60 11.82 6.42
CA ILE A 85 12.53 11.32 5.41
C ILE A 85 12.10 9.92 4.94
N LEU A 86 11.80 9.01 5.86
CA LEU A 86 11.38 7.65 5.52
C LEU A 86 10.05 7.62 4.77
N ASP A 87 9.10 8.47 5.15
CA ASP A 87 7.80 8.55 4.48
C ASP A 87 7.92 9.11 3.06
N VAL A 88 8.76 10.12 2.86
CA VAL A 88 9.11 10.61 1.52
C VAL A 88 9.73 9.50 0.67
N LEU A 89 10.65 8.70 1.23
CA LEU A 89 11.23 7.56 0.53
C LEU A 89 10.17 6.51 0.18
N MET A 90 9.22 6.24 1.07
CA MET A 90 8.09 5.33 0.81
C MET A 90 7.16 5.86 -0.28
N LEU A 91 6.88 7.17 -0.31
CA LEU A 91 6.09 7.81 -1.37
C LEU A 91 6.79 7.75 -2.73
N LEU A 92 8.09 8.00 -2.77
CA LEU A 92 8.90 7.84 -3.99
C LEU A 92 8.93 6.38 -4.45
N LEU A 93 9.06 5.44 -3.50
CA LEU A 93 8.98 4.02 -3.78
C LEU A 93 7.59 3.63 -4.32
N LEU A 94 6.52 4.21 -3.76
CA LEU A 94 5.15 4.00 -4.24
C LEU A 94 5.00 4.44 -5.70
N VAL A 95 5.47 5.64 -6.05
CA VAL A 95 5.45 6.13 -7.43
C VAL A 95 6.26 5.20 -8.35
N TRP A 96 7.46 4.81 -7.91
CA TRP A 96 8.34 3.94 -8.69
C TRP A 96 7.73 2.56 -8.91
N ILE A 97 7.25 1.91 -7.84
CA ILE A 97 6.70 0.54 -7.93
C ILE A 97 5.40 0.50 -8.74
N THR A 98 4.55 1.51 -8.59
CA THR A 98 3.32 1.61 -9.37
C THR A 98 3.63 1.78 -10.86
N ALA A 99 4.59 2.64 -11.19
CA ALA A 99 5.06 2.79 -12.56
C ALA A 99 5.74 1.53 -13.10
N ASP A 100 6.46 0.78 -12.26
CA ASP A 100 7.07 -0.48 -12.65
C ASP A 100 6.02 -1.57 -12.91
N LEU A 101 5.04 -1.73 -12.05
CA LEU A 101 4.00 -2.75 -12.19
C LEU A 101 3.02 -2.44 -13.33
N PHE A 102 2.50 -1.22 -13.39
CA PHE A 102 1.37 -0.84 -14.25
C PHE A 102 1.74 0.10 -15.40
N GLY A 103 2.95 0.63 -15.39
CA GLY A 103 3.43 1.55 -16.43
C GLY A 103 3.68 0.88 -17.78
N THR A 104 3.74 1.73 -18.81
CA THR A 104 4.12 1.36 -20.16
C THR A 104 5.65 1.46 -20.36
N GLU A 105 6.12 1.26 -21.60
CA GLU A 105 7.54 1.42 -21.98
C GLU A 105 8.11 2.84 -21.67
N LYS A 106 7.23 3.85 -21.54
CA LYS A 106 7.61 5.23 -21.19
C LYS A 106 7.58 5.44 -19.67
N LYS A 107 8.54 4.88 -19.00
CA LYS A 107 8.64 4.81 -17.54
C LYS A 107 8.56 6.17 -16.85
N LEU A 108 9.32 7.17 -17.30
CA LEU A 108 9.31 8.52 -16.74
C LEU A 108 7.91 9.18 -16.81
N GLN A 109 7.20 9.03 -17.95
CA GLN A 109 5.86 9.59 -18.08
C GLN A 109 4.87 8.94 -17.12
N ALA A 110 4.98 7.61 -16.92
CA ALA A 110 4.17 6.90 -15.94
C ALA A 110 4.48 7.39 -14.50
N GLN A 111 5.75 7.57 -14.16
CA GLN A 111 6.17 8.08 -12.86
C GLN A 111 5.64 9.50 -12.59
N ILE A 112 5.78 10.41 -13.56
CA ILE A 112 5.23 11.78 -13.44
C ILE A 112 3.71 11.74 -13.23
N LEU A 113 3.02 10.89 -13.98
CA LEU A 113 1.58 10.76 -13.86
C LEU A 113 1.15 10.18 -12.51
N PHE A 114 1.80 9.12 -12.02
CA PHE A 114 1.52 8.57 -10.70
C PHE A 114 1.85 9.55 -9.59
N PHE A 115 2.92 10.34 -9.73
CA PHE A 115 3.21 11.40 -8.78
C PHE A 115 2.13 12.48 -8.78
N ALA A 116 1.68 12.92 -9.95
CA ALA A 116 0.58 13.87 -10.05
C ALA A 116 -0.73 13.32 -9.44
N MET A 117 -1.02 12.03 -9.66
CA MET A 117 -2.17 11.36 -9.05
C MET A 117 -2.04 11.26 -7.52
N LEU A 118 -0.85 11.01 -7.00
CA LEU A 118 -0.57 11.02 -5.57
C LEU A 118 -0.84 12.40 -4.98
N TRP A 119 -0.45 13.47 -5.68
CA TRP A 119 -0.66 14.85 -5.25
C TRP A 119 -2.13 15.28 -5.25
N THR A 120 -3.01 14.56 -5.95
CA THR A 120 -4.47 14.79 -5.87
C THR A 120 -5.09 14.23 -4.59
N VAL A 121 -4.36 13.43 -3.81
CA VAL A 121 -4.80 13.00 -2.48
C VAL A 121 -4.56 14.16 -1.52
N PRO A 122 -5.60 14.66 -0.84
CA PRO A 122 -5.46 15.81 0.05
C PRO A 122 -4.76 15.40 1.35
N PHE A 123 -3.44 15.37 1.36
CA PHE A 123 -2.65 15.04 2.56
C PHE A 123 -3.03 15.84 3.79
N PHE A 124 -3.45 17.09 3.60
CA PHE A 124 -3.82 18.00 4.69
C PHE A 124 -5.28 17.89 5.12
N SER A 125 -6.16 17.42 4.25
CA SER A 125 -7.59 17.19 4.59
C SER A 125 -7.87 15.78 5.06
N LEU A 126 -6.97 14.83 4.83
CA LEU A 126 -6.98 13.54 5.47
C LEU A 126 -6.46 13.74 6.89
N SER A 127 -7.33 14.03 7.85
CA SER A 127 -6.98 14.29 9.25
C SER A 127 -6.12 13.21 9.90
N SER A 128 -6.00 12.05 9.28
CA SER A 128 -5.20 10.93 9.71
C SER A 128 -4.06 10.55 8.74
N ALA A 129 -4.07 10.97 7.48
CA ALA A 129 -3.09 10.51 6.48
C ALA A 129 -1.69 11.14 6.64
N GLY A 130 -1.59 12.26 7.37
CA GLY A 130 -0.34 12.91 7.67
C GLY A 130 0.29 12.51 9.01
N TRP A 131 -0.26 11.53 9.72
CA TRP A 131 0.29 11.06 11.00
C TRP A 131 1.26 9.90 10.81
N ILE A 132 2.23 9.78 11.70
CA ILE A 132 3.20 8.67 11.69
C ILE A 132 2.46 7.34 11.75
N THR A 133 1.55 7.20 12.74
CA THR A 133 0.77 5.98 12.94
C THR A 133 -0.06 5.59 11.72
N THR A 134 -0.61 6.56 11.01
CA THR A 134 -1.46 6.30 9.84
C THR A 134 -0.63 5.96 8.61
N THR A 135 0.43 6.72 8.33
CA THR A 135 1.26 6.43 7.15
C THR A 135 1.95 5.08 7.26
N VAL A 136 2.46 4.73 8.43
CA VAL A 136 3.13 3.44 8.69
C VAL A 136 2.14 2.26 8.59
N ASN A 137 0.90 2.45 9.09
CA ASN A 137 -0.13 1.40 8.99
C ASN A 137 -0.69 1.20 7.58
N TYR A 138 -0.89 2.26 6.81
CA TYR A 138 -1.64 2.17 5.55
C TYR A 138 -0.78 2.42 4.31
N LEU A 139 -0.07 3.56 4.26
CA LEU A 139 0.73 3.94 3.10
C LEU A 139 1.93 3.02 2.90
N TRP A 140 2.68 2.75 3.97
CA TRP A 140 3.85 1.85 3.90
C TRP A 140 3.42 0.42 3.60
N THR A 141 2.31 -0.01 4.18
CA THR A 141 1.71 -1.32 3.92
C THR A 141 1.32 -1.48 2.46
N LEU A 142 0.66 -0.48 1.86
CA LEU A 142 0.35 -0.45 0.45
C LEU A 142 1.62 -0.48 -0.41
N THR A 143 2.59 0.36 -0.09
CA THR A 143 3.84 0.48 -0.85
C THR A 143 4.62 -0.84 -0.86
N LEU A 144 4.85 -1.40 0.32
CA LEU A 144 5.58 -2.67 0.45
C LEU A 144 4.78 -3.85 -0.09
N GLY A 145 3.45 -3.84 0.07
CA GLY A 145 2.58 -4.82 -0.57
C GLY A 145 2.67 -4.80 -2.10
N LEU A 146 2.75 -3.63 -2.73
CA LEU A 146 3.00 -3.53 -4.17
C LEU A 146 4.40 -4.05 -4.54
N VAL A 147 5.43 -3.79 -3.74
CA VAL A 147 6.76 -4.38 -3.96
C VAL A 147 6.69 -5.91 -3.92
N ALA A 148 5.91 -6.47 -3.01
CA ALA A 148 5.70 -7.91 -2.91
C ALA A 148 5.06 -8.52 -4.17
N LEU A 149 4.38 -7.73 -5.01
CA LEU A 149 3.79 -8.20 -6.28
C LEU A 149 4.80 -8.25 -7.45
N ARG A 150 6.03 -7.74 -7.31
CA ARG A 150 7.02 -7.75 -8.41
C ARG A 150 7.32 -9.13 -8.99
N PRO A 151 7.44 -10.20 -8.19
CA PRO A 151 7.63 -11.54 -8.74
C PRO A 151 6.55 -11.97 -9.73
N LEU A 152 5.30 -11.53 -9.52
CA LEU A 152 4.18 -11.84 -10.43
C LEU A 152 4.44 -11.29 -11.84
N LYS A 153 5.01 -10.08 -11.92
CA LYS A 153 5.38 -9.45 -13.20
C LYS A 153 6.42 -10.28 -13.95
N HIS A 154 7.45 -10.79 -13.27
CA HIS A 154 8.47 -11.64 -13.87
C HIS A 154 7.87 -12.98 -14.34
N TRP A 155 7.03 -13.60 -13.52
CA TRP A 155 6.38 -14.86 -13.88
C TRP A 155 5.43 -14.70 -15.06
N LEU A 156 4.67 -13.60 -15.16
CA LEU A 156 3.87 -13.32 -16.36
C LEU A 156 4.69 -13.29 -17.64
N LYS A 157 5.85 -12.66 -17.59
CA LYS A 157 6.77 -12.58 -18.74
C LYS A 157 7.54 -13.87 -19.01
N GLY A 158 7.53 -14.83 -18.07
CA GLY A 158 8.36 -16.04 -18.16
C GLY A 158 9.82 -15.80 -17.79
N GLU A 159 10.09 -14.74 -17.05
CA GLU A 159 11.42 -14.34 -16.62
C GLU A 159 11.71 -14.88 -15.20
N LYS A 160 13.00 -15.02 -14.87
CA LYS A 160 13.43 -15.30 -13.50
C LYS A 160 13.42 -14.00 -12.69
N CYS A 161 13.10 -14.11 -11.41
CA CYS A 161 13.22 -12.98 -10.48
C CYS A 161 14.69 -12.62 -10.27
N PRO A 162 15.04 -11.33 -10.16
CA PRO A 162 16.37 -10.90 -9.73
C PRO A 162 16.72 -11.45 -8.35
N PRO A 163 18.01 -11.75 -8.06
CA PRO A 163 18.42 -12.32 -6.77
C PRO A 163 17.96 -11.54 -5.55
N ALA A 164 17.98 -10.21 -5.61
CA ALA A 164 17.54 -9.35 -4.51
C ALA A 164 16.05 -9.54 -4.14
N GLU A 165 15.20 -9.90 -5.10
CA GLU A 165 13.76 -10.11 -4.86
C GLU A 165 13.48 -11.35 -4.00
N TYR A 166 14.38 -12.34 -3.99
CA TYR A 166 14.22 -13.51 -3.12
C TYR A 166 14.35 -13.16 -1.63
N ILE A 167 14.90 -11.99 -1.29
CA ILE A 167 15.00 -11.49 0.08
C ILE A 167 14.01 -10.35 0.30
N ILE A 168 13.98 -9.35 -0.59
CA ILE A 168 13.17 -8.15 -0.41
C ILE A 168 11.68 -8.46 -0.43
N CYS A 169 11.21 -9.27 -1.41
CA CYS A 169 9.77 -9.52 -1.54
C CYS A 169 9.18 -10.32 -0.37
N PRO A 170 9.83 -11.36 0.21
CA PRO A 170 9.35 -11.97 1.45
C PRO A 170 9.22 -11.00 2.62
N LEU A 171 10.19 -10.11 2.83
CA LEU A 171 10.12 -9.08 3.87
C LEU A 171 8.96 -8.11 3.61
N CYS A 172 8.76 -7.74 2.35
CA CYS A 172 7.62 -6.91 1.96
C CYS A 172 6.27 -7.61 2.14
N VAL A 173 6.20 -8.95 1.92
CA VAL A 173 5.00 -9.74 2.26
C VAL A 173 4.73 -9.71 3.75
N LEU A 174 5.74 -9.97 4.59
CA LEU A 174 5.57 -9.99 6.05
C LEU A 174 5.05 -8.65 6.58
N TYR A 175 5.53 -7.54 6.04
CA TYR A 175 5.04 -6.22 6.43
C TYR A 175 3.65 -5.94 5.83
N GLY A 176 3.50 -6.09 4.51
CA GLY A 176 2.26 -5.76 3.79
C GLY A 176 1.08 -6.62 4.22
N ALA A 177 1.29 -7.95 4.37
CA ALA A 177 0.25 -8.88 4.78
C ALA A 177 -0.04 -8.83 6.30
N ASN A 178 0.68 -8.04 7.08
CA ASN A 178 0.35 -7.81 8.49
C ASN A 178 -0.85 -6.84 8.66
N MET A 179 -1.34 -6.28 7.57
CA MET A 179 -2.61 -5.55 7.51
C MET A 179 -3.65 -6.39 6.75
N GLU A 180 -4.84 -6.53 7.30
CA GLU A 180 -5.91 -7.43 6.86
C GLU A 180 -6.26 -7.24 5.37
N GLN A 181 -6.52 -5.98 4.96
CA GLN A 181 -6.92 -5.67 3.59
C GLN A 181 -5.79 -5.97 2.59
N MET A 182 -4.56 -5.58 2.91
CA MET A 182 -3.43 -5.83 2.02
C MET A 182 -3.07 -7.31 1.95
N GLY A 183 -3.19 -8.03 3.07
CA GLY A 183 -3.05 -9.49 3.11
C GLY A 183 -4.05 -10.19 2.18
N ALA A 184 -5.32 -9.76 2.20
CA ALA A 184 -6.36 -10.28 1.32
C ALA A 184 -6.08 -9.96 -0.16
N VAL A 185 -5.62 -8.75 -0.47
CA VAL A 185 -5.23 -8.36 -1.85
C VAL A 185 -4.05 -9.20 -2.34
N LEU A 186 -3.02 -9.40 -1.51
CA LEU A 186 -1.88 -10.25 -1.85
C LEU A 186 -2.31 -11.69 -2.08
N LEU A 187 -3.16 -12.26 -1.20
CA LEU A 187 -3.69 -13.61 -1.37
C LEU A 187 -4.42 -13.74 -2.71
N GLY A 188 -5.35 -12.83 -2.99
CA GLY A 188 -6.10 -12.81 -4.25
C GLY A 188 -5.17 -12.74 -5.47
N ALA A 189 -4.19 -11.83 -5.46
CA ALA A 189 -3.25 -11.66 -6.55
C ALA A 189 -2.39 -12.92 -6.80
N TYR A 190 -1.88 -13.55 -5.73
CA TYR A 190 -1.11 -14.80 -5.84
C TYR A 190 -1.98 -15.96 -6.32
N LEU A 191 -3.20 -16.13 -5.80
CA LEU A 191 -4.12 -17.18 -6.26
C LEU A 191 -4.48 -17.03 -7.73
N VAL A 192 -4.88 -15.83 -8.16
CA VAL A 192 -5.21 -15.55 -9.57
C VAL A 192 -4.00 -15.80 -10.47
N MET A 193 -2.80 -15.39 -10.04
CA MET A 193 -1.57 -15.67 -10.77
C MET A 193 -1.30 -17.16 -10.89
N GLY A 194 -1.45 -17.91 -9.79
CA GLY A 194 -1.26 -19.37 -9.78
C GLY A 194 -2.21 -20.06 -10.77
N LEU A 195 -3.50 -19.72 -10.70
CA LEU A 195 -4.50 -20.25 -11.62
C LEU A 195 -4.19 -19.92 -13.09
N TYR A 196 -3.78 -18.67 -13.37
CA TYR A 196 -3.38 -18.26 -14.71
C TYR A 196 -2.20 -19.06 -15.23
N LEU A 197 -1.13 -19.21 -14.43
CA LEU A 197 0.07 -19.96 -14.83
C LEU A 197 -0.24 -21.44 -15.08
N LEU A 198 -1.11 -22.04 -14.25
CA LEU A 198 -1.56 -23.43 -14.43
C LEU A 198 -2.41 -23.59 -15.71
N ALA A 199 -3.31 -22.65 -15.98
CA ALA A 199 -4.11 -22.65 -17.22
C ALA A 199 -3.22 -22.53 -18.48
N GLU A 200 -2.14 -21.77 -18.39
CA GLU A 200 -1.11 -21.66 -19.45
C GLU A 200 -0.13 -22.86 -19.46
N LYS A 201 -0.41 -23.91 -18.65
CA LYS A 201 0.46 -25.09 -18.49
C LYS A 201 1.92 -24.77 -18.12
N ARG A 202 2.11 -23.68 -17.39
CA ARG A 202 3.43 -23.22 -16.90
C ARG A 202 3.69 -23.75 -15.50
N LYS A 203 4.94 -24.14 -15.23
CA LYS A 203 5.34 -24.61 -13.90
C LYS A 203 5.40 -23.43 -12.92
N LEU A 204 4.82 -23.61 -11.73
CA LEU A 204 4.98 -22.68 -10.61
C LEU A 204 6.39 -22.82 -10.04
N SER A 205 7.05 -21.68 -9.79
CA SER A 205 8.38 -21.68 -9.19
C SER A 205 8.30 -22.01 -7.68
N PRO A 206 9.34 -22.59 -7.06
CA PRO A 206 9.36 -22.76 -5.60
C PRO A 206 9.17 -21.42 -4.86
N PHE A 207 9.67 -20.33 -5.41
CA PHE A 207 9.53 -19.01 -4.82
C PHE A 207 8.06 -18.52 -4.79
N TYR A 208 7.22 -18.97 -5.73
CA TYR A 208 5.79 -18.72 -5.69
C TYR A 208 5.16 -19.29 -4.41
N PHE A 209 5.50 -20.52 -4.07
CA PHE A 209 4.97 -21.19 -2.87
C PHE A 209 5.49 -20.55 -1.58
N VAL A 210 6.74 -20.06 -1.57
CA VAL A 210 7.27 -19.31 -0.43
C VAL A 210 6.46 -18.04 -0.21
N GLN A 211 6.22 -17.24 -1.25
CA GLN A 211 5.46 -16.00 -1.15
C GLN A 211 4.00 -16.26 -0.73
N LEU A 212 3.32 -17.19 -1.41
CA LEU A 212 1.95 -17.56 -1.07
C LEU A 212 1.85 -18.10 0.37
N GLY A 213 2.80 -18.96 0.77
CA GLY A 213 2.85 -19.49 2.12
C GLY A 213 3.00 -18.41 3.19
N LEU A 214 3.86 -17.40 2.96
CA LEU A 214 4.00 -16.27 3.86
C LEU A 214 2.73 -15.42 3.96
N VAL A 215 2.04 -15.19 2.84
CA VAL A 215 0.74 -14.48 2.85
C VAL A 215 -0.29 -15.25 3.67
N VAL A 216 -0.41 -16.57 3.44
CA VAL A 216 -1.35 -17.41 4.18
C VAL A 216 -1.03 -17.43 5.67
N LEU A 217 0.25 -17.61 6.03
CA LEU A 217 0.67 -17.60 7.44
C LEU A 217 0.40 -16.25 8.11
N SER A 218 0.63 -15.14 7.41
CA SER A 218 0.32 -13.80 7.93
C SER A 218 -1.19 -13.63 8.18
N LEU A 219 -2.03 -14.08 7.25
CA LEU A 219 -3.49 -14.02 7.42
C LEU A 219 -3.98 -14.94 8.55
N LEU A 220 -3.43 -16.14 8.67
CA LEU A 220 -3.73 -17.03 9.80
C LEU A 220 -3.33 -16.40 11.14
N PHE A 221 -2.16 -15.77 11.20
CA PHE A 221 -1.72 -15.03 12.38
C PHE A 221 -2.69 -13.91 12.76
N ILE A 222 -3.23 -13.18 11.77
CA ILE A 222 -4.24 -12.15 11.99
C ILE A 222 -5.56 -12.76 12.50
N LEU A 223 -6.04 -13.83 11.88
CA LEU A 223 -7.29 -14.47 12.23
C LEU A 223 -7.28 -15.06 13.65
N TRP A 224 -6.13 -15.52 14.11
CA TRP A 224 -5.98 -16.11 15.44
C TRP A 224 -5.63 -15.09 16.54
N ALA A 225 -5.47 -13.81 16.19
CA ALA A 225 -5.15 -12.80 17.19
C ALA A 225 -6.35 -12.52 18.13
N PRO A 226 -6.23 -12.82 19.43
CA PRO A 226 -7.32 -12.57 20.39
C PRO A 226 -7.68 -11.09 20.45
N GLY A 227 -6.70 -10.21 20.38
CA GLY A 227 -6.89 -8.76 20.44
C GLY A 227 -7.81 -8.19 19.37
N ASN A 228 -7.92 -8.82 18.21
CA ASN A 228 -8.88 -8.39 17.18
C ASN A 228 -10.33 -8.56 17.63
N GLY A 229 -10.64 -9.64 18.40
CA GLY A 229 -11.96 -9.84 19.00
C GLY A 229 -12.27 -8.80 20.05
N GLU A 230 -11.36 -8.60 20.99
CA GLU A 230 -11.50 -7.59 22.06
C GLU A 230 -11.71 -6.18 21.50
N ARG A 231 -10.88 -5.81 20.50
CA ARG A 231 -11.03 -4.54 19.79
C ARG A 231 -12.40 -4.41 19.13
N THR A 232 -12.86 -5.46 18.43
CA THR A 232 -14.15 -5.43 17.74
C THR A 232 -15.29 -5.18 18.71
N ILE A 233 -15.27 -5.82 19.88
CA ILE A 233 -16.28 -5.59 20.94
C ILE A 233 -16.23 -4.14 21.41
N SER A 234 -15.05 -3.67 21.83
CA SER A 234 -14.85 -2.31 22.34
C SER A 234 -15.26 -1.22 21.34
N GLU A 235 -14.86 -1.35 20.09
CA GLU A 235 -15.18 -0.35 19.05
C GLU A 235 -16.67 -0.40 18.68
N THR A 236 -17.28 -1.59 18.64
CA THR A 236 -18.72 -1.73 18.39
C THR A 236 -19.54 -1.10 19.51
N GLU A 237 -19.24 -1.39 20.77
CA GLU A 237 -19.94 -0.81 21.91
C GLU A 237 -19.82 0.72 21.96
N ARG A 238 -18.65 1.24 21.56
CA ARG A 238 -18.36 2.67 21.61
C ARG A 238 -19.00 3.47 20.48
N PHE A 239 -18.94 2.97 19.25
CA PHE A 239 -19.30 3.77 18.07
C PHE A 239 -20.59 3.33 17.39
N PHE A 240 -20.97 2.06 17.50
CA PHE A 240 -22.15 1.54 16.84
C PHE A 240 -22.71 0.30 17.56
N PRO A 241 -23.32 0.45 18.75
CA PRO A 241 -23.80 -0.67 19.58
C PRO A 241 -24.75 -1.60 18.84
N GLU A 242 -25.62 -1.06 17.97
CA GLU A 242 -26.60 -1.84 17.21
C GLU A 242 -25.95 -2.75 16.15
N PHE A 243 -24.69 -2.51 15.78
CA PHE A 243 -23.99 -3.30 14.76
C PHE A 243 -23.94 -4.79 15.09
N ALA A 244 -23.90 -5.15 16.37
CA ALA A 244 -23.90 -6.53 16.81
C ALA A 244 -25.19 -7.28 16.42
N SER A 245 -26.34 -6.59 16.35
CA SER A 245 -27.65 -7.16 16.04
C SER A 245 -27.88 -7.44 14.55
N PHE A 246 -27.10 -6.82 13.67
CA PHE A 246 -27.24 -6.99 12.22
C PHE A 246 -26.71 -8.34 11.73
N SER A 247 -27.43 -8.91 10.79
CA SER A 247 -26.98 -10.09 10.02
C SER A 247 -25.73 -9.77 9.18
N ALA A 248 -25.01 -10.80 8.76
CA ALA A 248 -23.86 -10.65 7.87
C ALA A 248 -24.21 -9.94 6.55
N TYR A 249 -25.42 -10.22 6.01
CA TYR A 249 -25.89 -9.56 4.79
C TYR A 249 -26.13 -8.05 5.01
N GLU A 250 -26.79 -7.67 6.10
CA GLU A 250 -27.02 -6.25 6.44
C GLU A 250 -25.71 -5.50 6.64
N LYS A 251 -24.73 -6.12 7.34
CA LYS A 251 -23.39 -5.53 7.52
C LYS A 251 -22.67 -5.28 6.20
N LEU A 252 -22.72 -6.25 5.29
CA LEU A 252 -22.14 -6.11 3.94
C LEU A 252 -22.87 -5.05 3.13
N TRP A 253 -24.20 -5.03 3.17
CA TRP A 253 -25.01 -4.06 2.45
C TRP A 253 -24.79 -2.63 2.94
N MET A 254 -24.76 -2.43 4.26
CA MET A 254 -24.44 -1.13 4.88
C MET A 254 -23.04 -0.67 4.48
N GLY A 255 -22.04 -1.55 4.54
CA GLY A 255 -20.69 -1.21 4.11
C GLY A 255 -20.62 -0.81 2.64
N PHE A 256 -21.39 -1.46 1.77
CA PHE A 256 -21.49 -1.09 0.36
C PHE A 256 -22.15 0.28 0.17
N LEU A 257 -23.28 0.53 0.85
CA LEU A 257 -23.98 1.80 0.78
C LEU A 257 -23.14 2.96 1.32
N GLU A 258 -22.52 2.81 2.49
CA GLU A 258 -21.66 3.82 3.09
C GLU A 258 -20.42 4.12 2.25
N THR A 259 -19.83 3.09 1.66
CA THR A 259 -18.72 3.27 0.70
C THR A 259 -19.19 4.08 -0.52
N GLY A 260 -20.35 3.72 -1.07
CA GLY A 260 -20.97 4.45 -2.19
C GLY A 260 -21.27 5.90 -1.80
N HIS A 261 -21.87 6.10 -0.63
CA HIS A 261 -22.17 7.44 -0.10
C HIS A 261 -20.90 8.27 0.08
N TYR A 262 -19.87 7.70 0.71
CA TYR A 262 -18.59 8.37 0.95
C TYR A 262 -17.91 8.84 -0.35
N TYR A 263 -17.97 8.04 -1.42
CA TYR A 263 -17.34 8.40 -2.69
C TYR A 263 -18.21 9.24 -3.63
N LEU A 264 -19.54 9.16 -3.51
CA LEU A 264 -20.48 9.82 -4.42
C LEU A 264 -21.17 11.03 -3.82
N ALA A 265 -21.28 11.11 -2.47
CA ALA A 265 -21.89 12.27 -1.83
C ALA A 265 -20.95 13.47 -1.91
N ALA A 266 -21.44 14.53 -2.55
CA ALA A 266 -20.71 15.76 -2.81
C ALA A 266 -20.67 16.68 -1.58
N GLY A 267 -19.81 16.38 -0.61
CA GLY A 267 -19.37 17.38 0.38
C GLY A 267 -18.15 18.15 -0.13
N HIS A 268 -17.93 19.38 0.32
CA HIS A 268 -16.79 20.22 -0.11
C HIS A 268 -15.41 19.55 0.08
N GLU A 269 -15.28 18.68 1.06
CA GLU A 269 -14.04 17.93 1.30
C GLU A 269 -13.87 16.74 0.34
N GLN A 270 -14.94 16.27 -0.29
CA GLN A 270 -14.98 15.08 -1.14
C GLN A 270 -14.74 15.36 -2.62
N VAL A 271 -14.81 16.61 -3.04
CA VAL A 271 -14.56 17.02 -4.45
C VAL A 271 -13.15 16.59 -4.89
N SER A 272 -12.16 16.69 -3.99
CA SER A 272 -10.78 16.25 -4.28
C SER A 272 -10.65 14.74 -4.46
N TYR A 273 -11.45 13.93 -3.73
CA TYR A 273 -11.53 12.47 -3.93
C TYR A 273 -12.17 12.12 -5.27
N LEU A 274 -13.25 12.81 -5.63
CA LEU A 274 -13.90 12.63 -6.93
C LEU A 274 -12.96 12.97 -8.08
N PHE A 275 -12.24 14.10 -8.00
CA PHE A 275 -11.21 14.45 -8.96
C PHE A 275 -10.09 13.39 -9.01
N GLY A 276 -9.65 12.86 -7.87
CA GLY A 276 -8.69 11.78 -7.80
C GLY A 276 -9.19 10.51 -8.48
N LEU A 277 -10.45 10.14 -8.27
CA LEU A 277 -11.08 8.98 -8.92
C LEU A 277 -11.23 9.20 -10.44
N LEU A 278 -11.68 10.38 -10.87
CA LEU A 278 -11.80 10.73 -12.28
C LEU A 278 -10.44 10.73 -12.98
N ALA A 279 -9.41 11.29 -12.35
CA ALA A 279 -8.04 11.27 -12.87
C ALA A 279 -7.51 9.83 -13.01
N ARG A 280 -7.76 8.97 -12.03
CA ARG A 280 -7.40 7.55 -12.07
C ARG A 280 -8.18 6.80 -13.14
N GLY A 281 -9.51 7.03 -13.24
CA GLY A 281 -10.36 6.47 -14.28
C GLY A 281 -9.93 6.88 -15.68
N LEU A 282 -9.64 8.16 -15.88
CA LEU A 282 -9.12 8.68 -17.14
C LEU A 282 -7.75 8.06 -17.48
N PHE A 283 -6.86 7.92 -16.49
CA PHE A 283 -5.57 7.27 -16.66
C PHE A 283 -5.70 5.82 -17.10
N LEU A 284 -6.55 5.04 -16.44
CA LEU A 284 -6.83 3.64 -16.80
C LEU A 284 -7.42 3.55 -18.22
N THR A 285 -8.31 4.47 -18.57
CA THR A 285 -8.90 4.55 -19.91
C THR A 285 -7.84 4.86 -20.98
N VAL A 286 -6.94 5.80 -20.70
CA VAL A 286 -5.82 6.14 -21.61
C VAL A 286 -4.85 4.97 -21.76
N LEU A 287 -4.56 4.25 -20.67
CA LEU A 287 -3.74 3.02 -20.72
C LEU A 287 -4.41 1.93 -21.56
N ALA A 288 -5.71 1.71 -21.37
CA ALA A 288 -6.48 0.73 -22.14
C ALA A 288 -6.57 1.10 -23.62
N ALA A 289 -6.83 2.38 -23.96
CA ALA A 289 -6.88 2.88 -25.33
C ALA A 289 -5.52 2.75 -26.05
N ARG A 290 -4.42 3.09 -25.39
CA ARG A 290 -3.07 2.89 -25.94
C ARG A 290 -2.77 1.44 -26.28
N LYS A 291 -3.26 0.50 -25.47
CA LYS A 291 -3.11 -0.93 -25.71
C LYS A 291 -3.82 -1.39 -26.97
N SER A 292 -5.02 -0.86 -27.24
CA SER A 292 -5.78 -1.13 -28.48
C SER A 292 -5.00 -0.67 -29.72
N LEU A 293 -4.31 0.46 -29.62
CA LEU A 293 -3.55 1.05 -30.74
C LEU A 293 -2.20 0.33 -31.02
N THR A 294 -1.59 -0.31 -30.04
CA THR A 294 -0.25 -0.92 -30.17
C THR A 294 -0.26 -2.43 -30.50
N GLY A 295 -1.43 -3.07 -30.52
CA GLY A 295 -1.60 -4.51 -30.83
C GLY A 295 -0.88 -5.47 -29.87
N LYS A 296 -0.10 -4.99 -28.91
CA LYS A 296 0.56 -5.81 -27.90
C LYS A 296 -0.41 -6.09 -26.75
N LYS A 297 -0.86 -7.34 -26.62
CA LYS A 297 -1.63 -7.82 -25.48
C LYS A 297 -0.78 -7.69 -24.19
N ASN A 298 -0.97 -6.62 -23.45
CA ASN A 298 -0.33 -6.46 -22.14
C ASN A 298 -1.16 -7.28 -21.12
N LYS A 299 -0.70 -8.49 -20.82
CA LYS A 299 -1.42 -9.49 -20.00
C LYS A 299 -1.77 -9.00 -18.59
N TRP A 300 -1.10 -7.94 -18.10
CA TRP A 300 -1.38 -7.34 -16.80
C TRP A 300 -2.77 -6.72 -16.66
N LEU A 301 -3.36 -6.21 -17.75
CA LEU A 301 -4.70 -5.60 -17.70
C LEU A 301 -5.84 -6.63 -17.57
N LEU A 302 -5.54 -7.92 -17.63
CA LEU A 302 -6.48 -8.98 -17.29
C LEU A 302 -6.64 -9.18 -15.78
N PHE A 303 -5.77 -8.56 -14.96
CA PHE A 303 -5.74 -8.68 -13.50
C PHE A 303 -6.16 -7.40 -12.78
N LEU A 304 -6.49 -6.33 -13.50
CA LEU A 304 -7.13 -5.10 -13.02
C LEU A 304 -8.62 -5.09 -13.28
#